data_b89394d5d08aac37b7d1a772ff39832b
#
_entry.id   b89394d5d08aac37b7d1a772ff39832b
#
_cell.length_a   1.000
_cell.length_b   1.000
_cell.length_c   1.000
_cell.angle_alpha   90.00
_cell.angle_beta   90.00
_cell.angle_gamma   90.00
#
_symmetry.space_group_name_H-M   'P 1'
#
loop_
_entity.id
_entity.type
_entity.pdbx_description
1 polymer ?
#
loop_
_entity_poly.entity_id
_entity_poly.type
_entity_poly.pdbx_seq_one_letter_code
_entity_poly.pdbx_strand_id
1 'polypeptide(L)'
;ASLVGSEMCIRDSFRTISDLSALSWEAYDHHPGLHELQLRFNTIVNTPRMSRWMVLLLVACANAAFCRLFGGDPIAMGLVWIATLAGFFIRQELTKLQLNHMVIFIICSFIASLTAALGVFCNLGTTQDIALGTSVLFLIPGVPLINSILDILEGHVLVGLSRTINATILIICIALGLSMTLLILGKDIL
;
A
#
# COMPACT_ATOMS: atom_id res chain seq x y z
N ALA A 1 -19.78 17.85 -10.29
CA ALA A 1 -18.38 17.98 -9.84
C ALA A 1 -18.14 17.38 -8.44
N SER A 2 -19.19 17.27 -7.58
CA SER A 2 -19.05 16.73 -6.22
C SER A 2 -19.11 15.19 -6.13
N LEU A 3 -19.78 14.52 -7.07
CA LEU A 3 -19.97 13.07 -7.08
C LEU A 3 -18.65 12.32 -7.37
N VAL A 4 -17.83 12.82 -8.30
CA VAL A 4 -16.53 12.20 -8.66
C VAL A 4 -15.57 12.24 -7.48
N GLY A 5 -15.59 13.29 -6.67
CA GLY A 5 -14.77 13.38 -5.45
C GLY A 5 -15.18 12.41 -4.36
N SER A 6 -16.49 12.12 -4.21
CA SER A 6 -17.00 11.19 -3.20
C SER A 6 -16.76 9.72 -3.59
N GLU A 7 -16.89 9.36 -4.85
CA GLU A 7 -16.59 8.00 -5.33
C GLU A 7 -15.11 7.64 -5.17
N MET A 8 -14.20 8.58 -5.48
CA MET A 8 -12.78 8.39 -5.25
C MET A 8 -12.43 8.23 -3.77
N CYS A 9 -13.21 8.88 -2.91
CA CYS A 9 -13.08 8.80 -1.46
C CYS A 9 -13.55 7.47 -0.86
N ILE A 10 -14.61 6.87 -1.40
CA ILE A 10 -15.16 5.58 -0.93
C ILE A 10 -14.22 4.44 -1.31
N ARG A 11 -13.62 4.51 -2.48
CA ARG A 11 -12.74 3.47 -3.03
C ARG A 11 -11.47 3.20 -2.21
N ASP A 12 -11.03 4.17 -1.43
CA ASP A 12 -9.77 4.08 -0.65
C ASP A 12 -9.96 3.61 0.80
N SER A 13 -11.20 3.35 1.24
CA SER A 13 -11.49 2.91 2.60
C SER A 13 -12.17 1.54 2.62
N PHE A 14 -11.40 0.49 2.94
CA PHE A 14 -11.95 -0.86 3.12
C PHE A 14 -13.06 -0.91 4.17
N ARG A 15 -12.95 -0.13 5.24
CA ARG A 15 -13.98 -0.05 6.27
C ARG A 15 -15.29 0.48 5.68
N THR A 16 -15.25 1.57 4.93
CA THR A 16 -16.44 2.14 4.29
C THR A 16 -17.09 1.17 3.31
N ILE A 17 -16.27 0.43 2.53
CA ILE A 17 -16.77 -0.60 1.60
C ILE A 17 -17.42 -1.75 2.37
N SER A 18 -16.80 -2.24 3.44
CA SER A 18 -17.33 -3.30 4.28
C SER A 18 -18.63 -2.89 4.95
N ASP A 19 -18.68 -1.68 5.53
CA ASP A 19 -19.87 -1.16 6.21
C ASP A 19 -21.03 -0.92 5.23
N LEU A 20 -20.75 -0.46 4.00
CA LEU A 20 -21.76 -0.32 2.94
C LEU A 20 -22.25 -1.68 2.44
N SER A 21 -21.38 -2.66 2.33
CA SER A 21 -21.77 -4.04 1.98
C SER A 21 -22.67 -4.63 3.07
N ALA A 22 -22.31 -4.48 4.34
CA ALA A 22 -23.15 -4.91 5.46
C ALA A 22 -24.53 -4.22 5.46
N LEU A 23 -24.56 -2.91 5.21
CA LEU A 23 -25.81 -2.15 5.08
C LEU A 23 -26.67 -2.66 3.92
N SER A 24 -26.05 -3.04 2.80
CA SER A 24 -26.77 -3.61 1.64
C SER A 24 -27.40 -4.96 1.96
N TRP A 25 -26.71 -5.83 2.68
CA TRP A 25 -27.26 -7.12 3.14
C TRP A 25 -28.40 -6.91 4.15
N GLU A 26 -28.22 -6.01 5.12
CA GLU A 26 -29.26 -5.68 6.10
C GLU A 26 -30.51 -5.10 5.41
N ALA A 27 -30.31 -4.27 4.38
CA ALA A 27 -31.44 -3.72 3.59
C ALA A 27 -32.19 -4.81 2.82
N TYR A 28 -31.47 -5.86 2.37
CA TYR A 28 -32.09 -7.00 1.70
C TYR A 28 -32.88 -7.88 2.67
N ASP A 29 -32.34 -8.17 3.87
CA ASP A 29 -32.93 -9.07 4.83
C ASP A 29 -34.10 -8.44 5.61
N HIS A 30 -33.98 -7.17 5.99
CA HIS A 30 -34.92 -6.52 6.93
C HIS A 30 -35.79 -5.44 6.30
N HIS A 31 -35.57 -5.07 5.04
CA HIS A 31 -36.34 -4.03 4.31
C HIS A 31 -36.59 -2.76 5.13
N PRO A 32 -35.53 -2.13 5.73
CA PRO A 32 -35.70 -0.91 6.51
C PRO A 32 -36.28 0.24 5.67
N GLY A 33 -36.96 1.20 6.31
CA GLY A 33 -37.51 2.36 5.62
C GLY A 33 -36.44 3.20 4.94
N LEU A 34 -36.77 3.81 3.79
CA LEU A 34 -35.84 4.58 2.96
C LEU A 34 -35.11 5.68 3.75
N HIS A 35 -35.78 6.30 4.70
CA HIS A 35 -35.21 7.34 5.56
C HIS A 35 -34.16 6.80 6.53
N GLU A 36 -34.36 5.63 7.11
CA GLU A 36 -33.42 4.98 8.00
C GLU A 36 -32.16 4.54 7.23
N LEU A 37 -32.36 3.97 6.05
CA LEU A 37 -31.27 3.55 5.17
C LEU A 37 -30.41 4.75 4.74
N GLN A 38 -31.03 5.87 4.45
CA GLN A 38 -30.35 7.11 4.07
C GLN A 38 -29.57 7.73 5.24
N LEU A 39 -30.07 7.66 6.45
CA LEU A 39 -29.37 8.11 7.66
C LEU A 39 -28.11 7.25 7.92
N ARG A 40 -28.24 5.92 7.87
CA ARG A 40 -27.11 5.01 8.06
C ARG A 40 -26.07 5.16 6.96
N PHE A 41 -26.49 5.27 5.71
CA PHE A 41 -25.57 5.54 4.58
C PHE A 41 -24.77 6.83 4.81
N ASN A 42 -25.43 7.92 5.19
CA ASN A 42 -24.76 9.19 5.47
C ASN A 42 -23.81 9.09 6.66
N THR A 43 -24.14 8.30 7.68
CA THR A 43 -23.27 8.06 8.84
C THR A 43 -22.01 7.33 8.42
N ILE A 44 -22.12 6.28 7.59
CA ILE A 44 -20.98 5.50 7.10
C ILE A 44 -20.06 6.35 6.22
N VAL A 45 -20.63 7.11 5.29
CA VAL A 45 -19.87 7.95 4.35
C VAL A 45 -19.15 9.11 5.07
N ASN A 46 -19.75 9.67 6.12
CA ASN A 46 -19.20 10.78 6.89
C ASN A 46 -18.30 10.33 8.07
N THR A 47 -18.06 9.03 8.25
CA THR A 47 -17.17 8.54 9.31
C THR A 47 -15.76 9.11 9.13
N PRO A 48 -15.19 9.76 10.16
CA PRO A 48 -13.87 10.40 10.06
C PRO A 48 -12.79 9.36 9.77
N ARG A 49 -11.95 9.66 8.80
CA ARG A 49 -10.83 8.81 8.43
C ARG A 49 -9.71 8.92 9.46
N MET A 50 -8.94 7.84 9.59
CA MET A 50 -7.71 7.88 10.36
C MET A 50 -6.80 9.00 9.87
N SER A 51 -6.12 9.69 10.80
CA SER A 51 -5.19 10.75 10.44
C SER A 51 -4.06 10.17 9.57
N ARG A 52 -3.62 10.91 8.56
CA ARG A 52 -2.56 10.49 7.64
C ARG A 52 -1.26 10.13 8.35
N TRP A 53 -0.93 10.88 9.40
CA TRP A 53 0.24 10.67 10.22
C TRP A 53 0.18 9.36 11.00
N MET A 54 -1.00 9.01 11.53
CA MET A 54 -1.20 7.75 12.23
C MET A 54 -1.02 6.54 11.30
N VAL A 55 -1.60 6.61 10.10
CA VAL A 55 -1.43 5.56 9.08
C VAL A 55 0.04 5.42 8.68
N LEU A 56 0.74 6.55 8.48
CA LEU A 56 2.16 6.57 8.14
C LEU A 56 3.01 5.88 9.21
N LEU A 57 2.81 6.23 10.48
CA LEU A 57 3.53 5.62 11.59
C LEU A 57 3.24 4.12 11.73
N LEU A 58 1.96 3.71 11.63
CA LEU A 58 1.58 2.31 11.71
C LEU A 58 2.19 1.46 10.60
N VAL A 59 2.19 1.97 9.36
CA VAL A 59 2.81 1.28 8.21
C VAL A 59 4.31 1.15 8.41
N ALA A 60 4.98 2.21 8.89
CA ALA A 60 6.42 2.17 9.15
C ALA A 60 6.77 1.17 10.27
N CYS A 61 5.99 1.14 11.36
CA CYS A 61 6.17 0.16 12.44
C CYS A 61 5.93 -1.27 11.95
N ALA A 62 4.88 -1.50 11.17
CA ALA A 62 4.60 -2.81 10.59
C ALA A 62 5.74 -3.29 9.69
N ASN A 63 6.26 -2.41 8.81
CA ASN A 63 7.34 -2.76 7.91
C ASN A 63 8.66 -3.03 8.65
N ALA A 64 8.97 -2.27 9.70
CA ALA A 64 10.11 -2.54 10.57
C ALA A 64 9.97 -3.90 11.30
N ALA A 65 8.77 -4.26 11.74
CA ALA A 65 8.50 -5.57 12.34
C ALA A 65 8.71 -6.70 11.31
N PHE A 66 8.30 -6.51 10.06
CA PHE A 66 8.59 -7.46 8.98
C PHE A 66 10.10 -7.62 8.75
N CYS A 67 10.87 -6.53 8.77
CA CYS A 67 12.33 -6.61 8.67
C CYS A 67 12.90 -7.53 9.76
N ARG A 68 12.41 -7.42 10.98
CA ARG A 68 12.82 -8.31 12.09
C ARG A 68 12.43 -9.76 11.84
N LEU A 69 11.24 -10.00 11.30
CA LEU A 69 10.75 -11.34 10.97
C LEU A 69 11.65 -12.04 9.93
N PHE A 70 12.20 -11.28 8.98
CA PHE A 70 13.17 -11.78 7.98
C PHE A 70 14.60 -11.91 8.52
N GLY A 71 14.82 -11.69 9.81
CA GLY A 71 16.13 -11.84 10.44
C GLY A 71 16.98 -10.57 10.40
N GLY A 72 16.40 -9.40 10.13
CA GLY A 72 17.11 -8.12 10.13
C GLY A 72 17.58 -7.71 11.54
N ASP A 73 18.72 -7.06 11.60
CA ASP A 73 19.28 -6.48 12.82
C ASP A 73 18.43 -5.30 13.33
N PRO A 74 18.52 -4.91 14.62
CA PRO A 74 17.84 -3.72 15.14
C PRO A 74 18.20 -2.44 14.37
N ILE A 75 19.41 -2.35 13.85
CA ILE A 75 19.85 -1.21 13.02
C ILE A 75 19.15 -1.24 11.66
N ALA A 76 19.04 -2.42 11.03
CA ALA A 76 18.28 -2.61 9.80
C ALA A 76 16.80 -2.27 9.98
N MET A 77 16.19 -2.63 11.13
CA MET A 77 14.82 -2.20 11.47
C MET A 77 14.67 -0.69 11.47
N GLY A 78 15.61 0.04 12.09
CA GLY A 78 15.60 1.50 12.13
C GLY A 78 15.71 2.11 10.73
N LEU A 79 16.59 1.57 9.89
CA LEU A 79 16.75 2.00 8.49
C LEU A 79 15.49 1.77 7.67
N VAL A 80 14.89 0.58 7.78
CA VAL A 80 13.62 0.25 7.10
C VAL A 80 12.48 1.13 7.58
N TRP A 81 12.43 1.44 8.88
CA TRP A 81 11.44 2.35 9.44
C TRP A 81 11.54 3.75 8.81
N ILE A 82 12.74 4.33 8.73
CA ILE A 82 13.00 5.63 8.11
C ILE A 82 12.70 5.58 6.61
N ALA A 83 13.15 4.52 5.91
CA ALA A 83 12.91 4.34 4.49
C ALA A 83 11.42 4.24 4.16
N THR A 84 10.66 3.53 5.00
CA THR A 84 9.20 3.42 4.85
C THR A 84 8.51 4.76 5.10
N LEU A 85 8.94 5.52 6.12
CA LEU A 85 8.41 6.86 6.37
C LEU A 85 8.60 7.77 5.15
N ALA A 86 9.82 7.81 4.60
CA ALA A 86 10.11 8.62 3.42
C ALA A 86 9.31 8.18 2.19
N GLY A 87 9.33 6.88 1.86
CA GLY A 87 8.64 6.32 0.71
C GLY A 87 7.12 6.46 0.80
N PHE A 88 6.53 6.21 1.98
CA PHE A 88 5.08 6.31 2.17
C PHE A 88 4.60 7.76 2.22
N PHE A 89 5.38 8.67 2.79
CA PHE A 89 5.08 10.10 2.76
C PHE A 89 5.04 10.62 1.32
N ILE A 90 6.04 10.28 0.51
CA ILE A 90 6.09 10.67 -0.91
C ILE A 90 4.91 10.04 -1.67
N ARG A 91 4.57 8.78 -1.40
CA ARG A 91 3.39 8.14 -1.97
C ARG A 91 2.12 8.94 -1.67
N GLN A 92 1.94 9.40 -0.44
CA GLN A 92 0.77 10.19 -0.07
C GLN A 92 0.71 11.53 -0.82
N GLU A 93 1.86 12.20 -1.01
CA GLU A 93 1.91 13.48 -1.75
C GLU A 93 1.71 13.28 -3.26
N LEU A 94 2.38 12.29 -3.87
CA LEU A 94 2.22 12.00 -5.30
C LEU A 94 0.80 11.54 -5.65
N THR A 95 0.13 10.83 -4.76
CA THR A 95 -1.27 10.41 -4.96
C THR A 95 -2.21 11.62 -5.01
N LYS A 96 -1.91 12.71 -4.28
CA LYS A 96 -2.69 13.96 -4.36
C LYS A 96 -2.54 14.65 -5.72
N LEU A 97 -1.38 14.50 -6.36
CA LEU A 97 -1.11 15.09 -7.69
C LEU A 97 -1.76 14.32 -8.83
N GLN A 98 -2.56 13.28 -8.53
CA GLN A 98 -3.26 12.44 -9.52
C GLN A 98 -2.35 11.89 -10.63
N LEU A 99 -1.09 11.64 -10.32
CA LEU A 99 -0.15 11.00 -11.24
C LEU A 99 -0.55 9.54 -11.51
N ASN A 100 -0.06 9.00 -12.62
CA ASN A 100 -0.28 7.61 -12.96
C ASN A 100 0.21 6.70 -11.82
N HIS A 101 -0.66 5.79 -11.37
CA HIS A 101 -0.40 4.89 -10.25
C HIS A 101 0.90 4.08 -10.40
N MET A 102 1.22 3.63 -11.62
CA MET A 102 2.44 2.88 -11.92
C MET A 102 3.69 3.73 -11.69
N VAL A 103 3.68 4.99 -12.13
CA VAL A 103 4.81 5.92 -11.94
C VAL A 103 5.04 6.20 -10.46
N ILE A 104 3.97 6.36 -9.67
CA ILE A 104 4.06 6.54 -8.22
C ILE A 104 4.78 5.35 -7.58
N PHE A 105 4.47 4.11 -7.98
CA PHE A 105 5.11 2.92 -7.43
C PHE A 105 6.60 2.85 -7.75
N ILE A 106 7.02 3.21 -8.98
CA ILE A 106 8.44 3.26 -9.38
C ILE A 106 9.18 4.28 -8.52
N ILE A 107 8.66 5.51 -8.41
CA ILE A 107 9.31 6.58 -7.65
C ILE A 107 9.39 6.23 -6.16
N CYS A 108 8.31 5.73 -5.58
CA CYS A 108 8.29 5.39 -4.15
C CYS A 108 9.22 4.22 -3.83
N SER A 109 9.28 3.18 -4.67
CA SER A 109 10.20 2.06 -4.46
C SER A 109 11.65 2.49 -4.61
N PHE A 110 11.96 3.35 -5.59
CA PHE A 110 13.30 3.92 -5.77
C PHE A 110 13.75 4.72 -4.55
N ILE A 111 12.90 5.61 -4.04
CA ILE A 111 13.24 6.47 -2.88
C ILE A 111 13.35 5.63 -1.60
N ALA A 112 12.43 4.67 -1.37
CA ALA A 112 12.49 3.81 -0.20
C ALA A 112 13.77 2.95 -0.21
N SER A 113 14.09 2.33 -1.34
CA SER A 113 15.30 1.54 -1.48
C SER A 113 16.59 2.39 -1.43
N LEU A 114 16.58 3.59 -2.00
CA LEU A 114 17.72 4.52 -1.92
C LEU A 114 17.97 4.97 -0.46
N THR A 115 16.91 5.24 0.29
CA THR A 115 17.03 5.60 1.72
C THR A 115 17.59 4.43 2.54
N ALA A 116 17.15 3.20 2.27
CA ALA A 116 17.72 2.01 2.91
C ALA A 116 19.17 1.78 2.50
N ALA A 117 19.52 2.09 1.24
CA ALA A 117 20.88 1.99 0.70
C ALA A 117 21.88 2.93 1.39
N LEU A 118 21.44 4.08 1.91
CA LEU A 118 22.29 4.94 2.73
C LEU A 118 22.87 4.21 3.95
N GLY A 119 22.15 3.22 4.50
CA GLY A 119 22.66 2.36 5.55
C GLY A 119 23.84 1.49 5.10
N VAL A 120 23.84 1.06 3.83
CA VAL A 120 24.94 0.31 3.22
C VAL A 120 26.21 1.18 3.12
N PHE A 121 26.05 2.42 2.63
CA PHE A 121 27.18 3.37 2.53
C PHE A 121 27.78 3.72 3.89
N CYS A 122 26.95 3.79 4.93
CA CYS A 122 27.41 4.08 6.29
C CYS A 122 27.94 2.82 7.02
N ASN A 123 27.98 1.65 6.40
CA ASN A 123 28.32 0.36 7.02
C ASN A 123 27.56 0.09 8.33
N LEU A 124 26.29 0.48 8.37
CA LEU A 124 25.43 0.34 9.54
C LEU A 124 24.74 -1.03 9.53
N GLY A 125 25.19 -1.95 10.41
CA GLY A 125 24.59 -3.27 10.58
C GLY A 125 25.16 -4.35 9.66
N THR A 126 24.78 -5.60 9.92
CA THR A 126 25.29 -6.80 9.21
C THR A 126 24.29 -7.36 8.19
N THR A 127 23.03 -6.90 8.22
CA THR A 127 21.92 -7.42 7.40
C THR A 127 21.36 -6.38 6.43
N GLN A 128 22.26 -5.73 5.70
CA GLN A 128 21.93 -4.63 4.79
C GLN A 128 21.06 -5.08 3.62
N ASP A 129 21.31 -6.30 3.09
CA ASP A 129 20.52 -6.90 2.00
C ASP A 129 19.05 -7.09 2.41
N ILE A 130 18.82 -7.51 3.67
CA ILE A 130 17.49 -7.66 4.24
C ILE A 130 16.81 -6.30 4.36
N ALA A 131 17.53 -5.26 4.80
CA ALA A 131 17.00 -3.91 4.89
C ALA A 131 16.57 -3.36 3.52
N LEU A 132 17.40 -3.57 2.48
CA LEU A 132 17.07 -3.17 1.11
C LEU A 132 15.82 -3.87 0.60
N GLY A 133 15.76 -5.20 0.69
CA GLY A 133 14.62 -5.97 0.21
C GLY A 133 13.32 -5.65 0.97
N THR A 134 13.41 -5.45 2.30
CA THR A 134 12.24 -5.15 3.13
C THR A 134 11.78 -3.69 3.02
N SER A 135 12.64 -2.78 2.62
CA SER A 135 12.30 -1.35 2.48
C SER A 135 11.12 -1.07 1.53
N VAL A 136 10.89 -1.93 0.54
CA VAL A 136 9.83 -1.79 -0.46
C VAL A 136 8.57 -2.62 -0.19
N LEU A 137 8.57 -3.46 0.87
CA LEU A 137 7.45 -4.38 1.17
C LEU A 137 6.11 -3.67 1.35
N PHE A 138 6.10 -2.46 1.89
CA PHE A 138 4.87 -1.68 2.09
C PHE A 138 4.17 -1.30 0.78
N LEU A 139 4.84 -1.43 -0.36
CA LEU A 139 4.28 -1.15 -1.69
C LEU A 139 3.59 -2.37 -2.31
N ILE A 140 3.84 -3.58 -1.81
CA ILE A 140 3.30 -4.81 -2.41
C ILE A 140 1.78 -4.76 -2.41
N PRO A 141 1.12 -4.95 -3.58
CA PRO A 141 -0.33 -4.89 -3.73
C PRO A 141 -0.99 -6.20 -3.25
N GLY A 142 -0.85 -6.52 -1.94
CA GLY A 142 -1.35 -7.78 -1.37
C GLY A 142 -2.86 -7.95 -1.49
N VAL A 143 -3.62 -6.88 -1.22
CA VAL A 143 -5.09 -6.92 -1.29
C VAL A 143 -5.60 -7.16 -2.72
N PRO A 144 -5.13 -6.46 -3.77
CA PRO A 144 -5.47 -6.79 -5.15
C PRO A 144 -5.14 -8.24 -5.53
N LEU A 145 -4.00 -8.78 -5.06
CA LEU A 145 -3.62 -10.18 -5.32
C LEU A 145 -4.58 -11.17 -4.66
N ILE A 146 -4.90 -10.98 -3.37
CA ILE A 146 -5.83 -11.86 -2.65
C ILE A 146 -7.21 -11.82 -3.31
N ASN A 147 -7.73 -10.62 -3.61
CA ASN A 147 -9.04 -10.47 -4.24
C ASN A 147 -9.07 -11.10 -5.64
N SER A 148 -7.98 -11.04 -6.40
CA SER A 148 -7.92 -11.68 -7.71
C SER A 148 -8.00 -13.20 -7.63
N ILE A 149 -7.36 -13.80 -6.62
CA ILE A 149 -7.43 -15.24 -6.38
C ILE A 149 -8.85 -15.65 -5.94
N LEU A 150 -9.47 -14.88 -5.05
CA LEU A 150 -10.85 -15.11 -4.61
C LEU A 150 -11.83 -15.05 -5.78
N ASP A 151 -11.74 -14.04 -6.65
CA ASP A 151 -12.57 -13.93 -7.85
C ASP A 151 -12.43 -15.16 -8.76
N ILE A 152 -11.21 -15.69 -8.92
CA ILE A 152 -10.97 -16.91 -9.73
C ILE A 152 -11.62 -18.13 -9.07
N LEU A 153 -11.50 -18.28 -7.75
CA LEU A 153 -12.09 -19.39 -7.01
C LEU A 153 -13.62 -19.35 -7.02
N GLU A 154 -14.21 -18.17 -7.04
CA GLU A 154 -15.66 -17.94 -7.17
C GLU A 154 -16.18 -18.14 -8.61
N GLY A 155 -15.31 -18.48 -9.56
CA GLY A 155 -15.66 -18.72 -10.96
C GLY A 155 -15.62 -17.47 -11.85
N HIS A 156 -15.27 -16.30 -11.31
CA HIS A 156 -15.13 -15.06 -12.05
C HIS A 156 -13.72 -14.91 -12.68
N VAL A 157 -13.29 -15.92 -13.44
CA VAL A 157 -11.91 -16.08 -13.94
C VAL A 157 -11.41 -14.86 -14.71
N LEU A 158 -12.22 -14.27 -15.59
CA LEU A 158 -11.80 -13.11 -16.41
C LEU A 158 -11.55 -11.86 -15.54
N VAL A 159 -12.39 -11.63 -14.54
CA VAL A 159 -12.23 -10.50 -13.60
C VAL A 159 -11.00 -10.71 -12.73
N GLY A 160 -10.84 -11.91 -12.17
CA GLY A 160 -9.67 -12.28 -11.36
C GLY A 160 -8.37 -12.17 -12.17
N LEU A 161 -8.35 -12.66 -13.41
CA LEU A 161 -7.18 -12.56 -14.30
C LEU A 161 -6.81 -11.09 -14.58
N SER A 162 -7.79 -10.25 -14.90
CA SER A 162 -7.56 -8.82 -15.13
C SER A 162 -6.95 -8.13 -13.92
N ARG A 163 -7.43 -8.44 -12.71
CA ARG A 163 -6.87 -7.92 -11.44
C ARG A 163 -5.45 -8.43 -11.19
N THR A 164 -5.20 -9.73 -11.48
CA THR A 164 -3.86 -10.32 -11.36
C THR A 164 -2.86 -9.61 -12.25
N ILE A 165 -3.21 -9.37 -13.52
CA ILE A 165 -2.34 -8.66 -14.48
C ILE A 165 -2.01 -7.26 -13.96
N ASN A 166 -3.00 -6.50 -13.48
CA ASN A 166 -2.77 -5.17 -12.91
C ASN A 166 -1.84 -5.21 -11.69
N ALA A 167 -2.04 -6.17 -10.79
CA ALA A 167 -1.18 -6.35 -9.62
C ALA A 167 0.25 -6.73 -10.04
N THR A 168 0.41 -7.60 -11.03
CA THR A 168 1.71 -8.01 -11.57
C THR A 168 2.46 -6.82 -12.18
N ILE A 169 1.79 -5.94 -12.92
CA ILE A 169 2.40 -4.71 -13.46
C ILE A 169 2.93 -3.83 -12.31
N LEU A 170 2.17 -3.68 -11.22
CA LEU A 170 2.64 -2.92 -10.06
C LEU A 170 3.88 -3.55 -9.40
N ILE A 171 3.94 -4.88 -9.31
CA ILE A 171 5.12 -5.59 -8.80
C ILE A 171 6.34 -5.35 -9.70
N ILE A 172 6.16 -5.38 -11.01
CA ILE A 172 7.23 -5.04 -11.97
C ILE A 172 7.69 -3.59 -11.77
N CYS A 173 6.79 -2.65 -11.55
CA CYS A 173 7.14 -1.26 -11.25
C CYS A 173 7.98 -1.13 -9.97
N ILE A 174 7.62 -1.88 -8.92
CA ILE A 174 8.40 -1.92 -7.67
C ILE A 174 9.81 -2.49 -7.93
N ALA A 175 9.88 -3.59 -8.67
CA ALA A 175 11.14 -4.24 -9.02
C ALA A 175 12.06 -3.33 -9.85
N LEU A 176 11.49 -2.55 -10.78
CA LEU A 176 12.25 -1.56 -11.57
C LEU A 176 12.83 -0.47 -10.66
N GLY A 177 12.05 0.09 -9.73
CA GLY A 177 12.57 1.09 -8.79
C GLY A 177 13.68 0.55 -7.89
N LEU A 178 13.53 -0.66 -7.35
CA LEU A 178 14.56 -1.33 -6.57
C LEU A 178 15.83 -1.63 -7.41
N SER A 179 15.64 -2.12 -8.63
CA SER A 179 16.73 -2.43 -9.56
C SER A 179 17.56 -1.19 -9.91
N MET A 180 16.94 -0.02 -10.08
CA MET A 180 17.65 1.25 -10.28
C MET A 180 18.57 1.58 -9.10
N THR A 181 18.11 1.36 -7.88
CA THR A 181 18.94 1.57 -6.68
C THR A 181 20.11 0.59 -6.65
N LEU A 182 19.88 -0.69 -6.92
CA LEU A 182 20.94 -1.71 -6.96
C LEU A 182 22.00 -1.43 -8.04
N LEU A 183 21.60 -0.89 -9.19
CA LEU A 183 22.52 -0.47 -10.24
C LEU A 183 23.43 0.70 -9.81
N ILE A 184 22.92 1.58 -8.98
CA ILE A 184 23.69 2.69 -8.40
C ILE A 184 24.68 2.15 -7.36
N LEU A 185 24.19 1.27 -6.45
CA LEU A 185 25.04 0.64 -5.44
C LEU A 185 26.12 -0.28 -6.04
N GLY A 186 25.74 -1.08 -7.04
CA GLY A 186 26.65 -2.07 -7.65
C GLY A 186 27.87 -1.48 -8.33
N LYS A 187 27.88 -0.16 -8.59
CA LYS A 187 29.07 0.54 -9.09
C LYS A 187 30.10 0.86 -8.01
N ASP A 188 29.67 0.87 -6.74
CA ASP A 188 30.53 1.23 -5.60
C ASP A 188 30.96 -0.01 -4.80
N ILE A 189 30.39 -1.21 -5.09
CA ILE A 189 30.68 -2.47 -4.41
C ILE A 189 31.56 -3.41 -5.27
N LEU A 190 31.69 -3.16 -6.57
CA LEU A 190 32.58 -3.83 -7.52
C LEU A 190 33.87 -3.02 -7.72
#